data_09713297ed0383c22d9a070e90837c1b
#
_entry.id   09713297ed0383c22d9a070e90837c1b
#
_cell.length_a   1.000
_cell.length_b   1.000
_cell.length_c   1.000
_cell.angle_alpha   90.00
_cell.angle_beta   90.00
_cell.angle_gamma   90.00
#
_symmetry.space_group_name_H-M   'P 1'
#
loop_
_entity.id
_entity.type
_entity.pdbx_description
1 polymer ?
#
loop_
_entity_poly.entity_id
_entity_poly.type
_entity_poly.pdbx_seq_one_letter_code
_entity_poly.pdbx_strand_id
1 'polypeptide(L)'
;MIGKFRSALGTCVMGASLALGAASVSAAELELNVEIPTLPVAEYHRPYVAIWIEGADQTIAANLAVWYQTRGDHTKWLPDLRQWWRRGGRDLKGPVDGLTGATRPVGQHILKFDAASGPLARLAPGKYELVVEAVREVGGREAVRIPFEWPVKGAKQGAARGTKELGAVALKLNP
;
A
#
# COMPACT_ATOMS: atom_id res chain seq x y z
N MET A 1 83.77 25.96 -25.27
CA MET A 1 83.25 24.58 -25.18
C MET A 1 81.75 24.71 -24.77
N ILE A 2 80.92 24.26 -25.66
CA ILE A 2 79.49 24.57 -25.67
C ILE A 2 78.73 23.46 -24.91
N GLY A 3 78.10 23.82 -23.82
CA GLY A 3 77.21 22.89 -23.05
C GLY A 3 75.76 23.09 -23.50
N LYS A 4 75.15 21.98 -24.00
CA LYS A 4 73.74 21.94 -24.43
C LYS A 4 72.80 21.72 -23.24
N PHE A 5 71.93 22.70 -22.99
CA PHE A 5 70.76 22.53 -22.11
C PHE A 5 69.66 21.79 -22.88
N ARG A 6 69.23 20.67 -22.35
CA ARG A 6 68.02 19.93 -22.79
C ARG A 6 66.82 20.28 -21.88
N SER A 7 65.91 21.02 -22.45
CA SER A 7 64.61 21.30 -21.81
C SER A 7 63.71 20.07 -21.92
N ALA A 8 63.27 19.53 -20.78
CA ALA A 8 62.25 18.49 -20.72
C ALA A 8 60.88 19.15 -20.56
N LEU A 9 60.02 19.05 -21.56
CA LEU A 9 58.62 19.38 -21.46
C LEU A 9 57.89 18.24 -20.71
N GLY A 10 57.42 18.54 -19.51
CA GLY A 10 56.50 17.65 -18.77
C GLY A 10 55.07 17.86 -19.25
N THR A 11 54.53 16.86 -19.91
CA THR A 11 53.09 16.84 -20.30
C THR A 11 52.25 16.46 -19.10
N CYS A 12 51.50 17.41 -18.55
CA CYS A 12 50.55 17.19 -17.48
C CYS A 12 49.23 16.63 -18.09
N VAL A 13 48.99 15.34 -17.95
CA VAL A 13 47.72 14.73 -18.35
C VAL A 13 46.71 14.95 -17.23
N MET A 14 45.79 15.86 -17.44
CA MET A 14 44.67 16.15 -16.55
C MET A 14 43.61 15.07 -16.75
N GLY A 15 43.57 14.09 -15.87
CA GLY A 15 42.55 13.03 -15.85
C GLY A 15 41.20 13.59 -15.35
N ALA A 16 40.26 13.79 -16.27
CA ALA A 16 38.88 14.13 -15.91
C ALA A 16 38.17 12.87 -15.38
N SER A 17 38.03 12.76 -14.06
CA SER A 17 37.19 11.72 -13.43
C SER A 17 35.72 12.04 -13.64
N LEU A 18 35.03 11.34 -14.55
CA LEU A 18 33.59 11.35 -14.63
C LEU A 18 33.04 10.60 -13.38
N ALA A 19 32.49 11.35 -12.43
CA ALA A 19 31.68 10.78 -11.38
C ALA A 19 30.31 10.41 -11.97
N LEU A 20 30.09 9.14 -12.28
CA LEU A 20 28.74 8.62 -12.53
C LEU A 20 27.96 8.72 -11.22
N GLY A 21 27.11 9.72 -11.10
CA GLY A 21 26.09 9.79 -10.04
C GLY A 21 25.12 8.62 -10.24
N ALA A 22 25.19 7.62 -9.38
CA ALA A 22 24.17 6.60 -9.30
C ALA A 22 22.86 7.29 -8.86
N ALA A 23 21.95 7.54 -9.78
CA ALA A 23 20.58 7.90 -9.46
C ALA A 23 19.98 6.70 -8.72
N SER A 24 19.71 6.86 -7.43
CA SER A 24 18.96 5.89 -6.66
C SER A 24 17.56 5.79 -7.27
N VAL A 25 17.28 4.72 -8.01
CA VAL A 25 15.94 4.38 -8.43
C VAL A 25 15.19 4.02 -7.15
N SER A 26 14.40 4.94 -6.63
CA SER A 26 13.46 4.64 -5.56
C SER A 26 12.45 3.65 -6.13
N ALA A 27 12.28 2.51 -5.48
CA ALA A 27 11.21 1.61 -5.86
C ALA A 27 9.87 2.31 -5.59
N ALA A 28 8.95 2.22 -6.54
CA ALA A 28 7.63 2.81 -6.36
C ALA A 28 6.93 2.20 -5.12
N GLU A 29 6.37 3.06 -4.28
CA GLU A 29 5.77 2.68 -2.99
C GLU A 29 4.31 3.13 -2.91
N LEU A 30 3.46 2.27 -2.35
CA LEU A 30 2.12 2.62 -1.91
C LEU A 30 2.10 2.65 -0.38
N GLU A 31 1.86 3.83 0.20
CA GLU A 31 1.60 3.99 1.63
C GLU A 31 0.11 4.26 1.84
N LEU A 32 -0.50 3.46 2.70
CA LEU A 32 -1.89 3.58 3.09
C LEU A 32 -1.99 3.84 4.59
N ASN A 33 -2.72 4.87 4.98
CA ASN A 33 -3.09 5.11 6.37
C ASN A 33 -4.59 4.90 6.54
N VAL A 34 -4.98 4.04 7.48
CA VAL A 34 -6.38 3.73 7.81
C VAL A 34 -6.65 4.08 9.26
N GLU A 35 -7.61 4.95 9.50
CA GLU A 35 -8.07 5.30 10.83
C GLU A 35 -9.24 4.40 11.25
N ILE A 36 -9.08 3.69 12.38
CA ILE A 36 -10.18 3.06 13.11
C ILE A 36 -10.65 4.06 14.16
N PRO A 37 -11.86 4.63 14.02
CA PRO A 37 -12.33 5.71 14.88
C PRO A 37 -12.74 5.20 16.25
N THR A 38 -12.70 6.10 17.25
CA THR A 38 -13.43 5.93 18.49
C THR A 38 -14.92 6.13 18.24
N LEU A 39 -15.74 5.18 18.65
CA LEU A 39 -17.20 5.24 18.49
C LEU A 39 -17.89 5.34 19.84
N PRO A 40 -18.89 6.21 19.99
CA PRO A 40 -19.65 6.35 21.23
C PRO A 40 -20.71 5.25 21.34
N VAL A 41 -20.27 4.01 21.53
CA VAL A 41 -21.14 2.81 21.63
C VAL A 41 -20.97 2.16 22.99
N ALA A 42 -22.04 1.54 23.49
CA ALA A 42 -22.04 0.90 24.82
C ALA A 42 -21.10 -0.33 24.85
N GLU A 43 -21.00 -1.05 23.74
CA GLU A 43 -20.12 -2.21 23.59
C GLU A 43 -19.29 -2.06 22.33
N TYR A 44 -17.97 -2.03 22.46
CA TYR A 44 -17.07 -1.83 21.34
C TYR A 44 -16.34 -3.14 21.00
N HIS A 45 -16.60 -3.63 19.80
CA HIS A 45 -15.82 -4.70 19.18
C HIS A 45 -14.88 -4.11 18.12
N ARG A 46 -13.67 -4.65 18.00
CA ARG A 46 -12.75 -4.24 16.95
C ARG A 46 -13.28 -4.68 15.59
N PRO A 47 -13.33 -3.80 14.58
CA PRO A 47 -13.87 -4.16 13.28
C PRO A 47 -13.00 -5.17 12.56
N TYR A 48 -13.64 -6.02 11.74
CA TYR A 48 -12.99 -6.69 10.64
C TYR A 48 -12.81 -5.71 9.51
N VAL A 49 -11.66 -5.74 8.85
CA VAL A 49 -11.33 -4.81 7.77
C VAL A 49 -10.72 -5.58 6.61
N ALA A 50 -11.23 -5.36 5.41
CA ALA A 50 -10.60 -5.80 4.17
C ALA A 50 -10.14 -4.59 3.37
N ILE A 51 -8.95 -4.69 2.79
CA ILE A 51 -8.30 -3.66 2.00
C ILE A 51 -7.84 -4.30 0.68
N TRP A 52 -8.31 -3.76 -0.45
CA TRP A 52 -7.94 -4.30 -1.76
C TRP A 52 -7.90 -3.21 -2.82
N ILE A 53 -7.26 -3.53 -3.93
CA ILE A 53 -7.29 -2.76 -5.17
C ILE A 53 -8.30 -3.41 -6.09
N GLU A 54 -9.22 -2.60 -6.62
CA GLU A 54 -10.29 -3.01 -7.51
C GLU A 54 -10.08 -2.43 -8.89
N GLY A 55 -10.23 -3.26 -9.92
CA GLY A 55 -10.22 -2.84 -11.31
C GLY A 55 -11.54 -2.19 -11.77
N ALA A 56 -11.55 -1.65 -12.98
CA ALA A 56 -12.74 -1.04 -13.57
C ALA A 56 -13.92 -2.02 -13.74
N ASP A 57 -13.64 -3.30 -13.86
CA ASP A 57 -14.59 -4.40 -13.92
C ASP A 57 -15.12 -4.84 -12.55
N GLN A 58 -14.74 -4.14 -11.49
CA GLN A 58 -15.07 -4.43 -10.10
C GLN A 58 -14.51 -5.78 -9.58
N THR A 59 -13.51 -6.34 -10.23
CA THR A 59 -12.78 -7.49 -9.71
C THR A 59 -11.62 -7.06 -8.81
N ILE A 60 -11.19 -7.96 -7.92
CA ILE A 60 -10.01 -7.73 -7.08
C ILE A 60 -8.76 -7.90 -7.94
N ALA A 61 -8.06 -6.79 -8.21
CA ALA A 61 -6.76 -6.80 -8.87
C ALA A 61 -5.63 -7.19 -7.90
N ALA A 62 -5.72 -6.76 -6.63
CA ALA A 62 -4.79 -7.15 -5.58
C ALA A 62 -5.45 -7.04 -4.19
N ASN A 63 -5.29 -8.06 -3.37
CA ASN A 63 -5.60 -7.96 -1.93
C ASN A 63 -4.40 -7.36 -1.20
N LEU A 64 -4.61 -6.37 -0.35
CA LEU A 64 -3.57 -5.69 0.42
C LEU A 64 -3.54 -6.13 1.88
N ALA A 65 -4.68 -6.20 2.54
CA ALA A 65 -4.77 -6.69 3.91
C ALA A 65 -6.18 -7.17 4.25
N VAL A 66 -6.26 -8.16 5.15
CA VAL A 66 -7.51 -8.58 5.78
C VAL A 66 -7.27 -8.73 7.28
N TRP A 67 -7.91 -7.88 8.08
CA TRP A 67 -7.78 -7.90 9.53
C TRP A 67 -9.04 -8.53 10.15
N TYR A 68 -8.85 -9.61 10.84
CA TYR A 68 -9.94 -10.32 11.51
C TYR A 68 -9.44 -11.02 12.78
N GLN A 69 -10.32 -11.57 13.59
CA GLN A 69 -9.90 -12.34 14.74
C GLN A 69 -9.37 -13.71 14.27
N THR A 70 -8.04 -13.88 14.35
CA THR A 70 -7.33 -15.03 13.79
C THR A 70 -7.32 -16.27 14.70
N ARG A 71 -7.76 -16.13 15.96
CA ARG A 71 -7.84 -17.23 16.91
C ARG A 71 -9.26 -17.76 17.01
N GLY A 72 -9.42 -19.09 17.04
CA GLY A 72 -10.73 -19.74 17.12
C GLY A 72 -11.47 -19.77 15.77
N ASP A 73 -12.75 -20.10 15.78
CA ASP A 73 -13.61 -20.22 14.58
C ASP A 73 -14.23 -18.87 14.18
N HIS A 74 -13.39 -17.86 14.00
CA HIS A 74 -13.84 -16.51 13.66
C HIS A 74 -13.85 -16.21 12.16
N THR A 75 -13.34 -17.10 11.32
CA THR A 75 -13.42 -17.00 9.86
C THR A 75 -14.86 -17.03 9.36
N LYS A 76 -15.77 -17.60 10.12
CA LYS A 76 -17.22 -17.63 9.83
C LYS A 76 -17.85 -16.25 9.67
N TRP A 77 -17.23 -15.19 10.22
CA TRP A 77 -17.70 -13.81 10.13
C TRP A 77 -17.09 -13.03 8.96
N LEU A 78 -16.12 -13.59 8.24
CA LEU A 78 -15.54 -12.97 7.02
C LEU A 78 -16.60 -12.65 5.94
N PRO A 79 -17.69 -13.45 5.76
CA PRO A 79 -18.77 -13.09 4.85
C PRO A 79 -19.47 -11.76 5.14
N ASP A 80 -19.31 -11.20 6.36
CA ASP A 80 -19.89 -9.90 6.72
C ASP A 80 -19.15 -8.73 6.04
N LEU A 81 -17.89 -8.91 5.61
CA LEU A 81 -17.18 -8.05 4.66
C LEU A 81 -17.75 -8.30 3.25
N ARG A 82 -18.98 -7.88 3.02
CA ARG A 82 -19.84 -8.35 1.92
C ARG A 82 -19.32 -8.02 0.53
N GLN A 83 -18.70 -6.84 0.36
CA GLN A 83 -18.16 -6.46 -0.96
C GLN A 83 -16.92 -7.29 -1.27
N TRP A 84 -15.95 -7.28 -0.36
CA TRP A 84 -14.74 -8.07 -0.47
C TRP A 84 -15.04 -9.56 -0.65
N TRP A 85 -15.93 -10.11 0.18
CA TRP A 85 -16.29 -11.54 0.14
C TRP A 85 -16.86 -11.97 -1.20
N ARG A 86 -17.78 -11.17 -1.78
CA ARG A 86 -18.39 -11.50 -3.08
C ARG A 86 -17.43 -11.36 -4.25
N ARG A 87 -16.43 -10.47 -4.15
CA ARG A 87 -15.48 -10.18 -5.22
C ARG A 87 -14.29 -11.12 -5.27
N GLY A 88 -14.06 -11.94 -4.26
CA GLY A 88 -12.95 -12.90 -4.23
C GLY A 88 -12.54 -13.35 -2.84
N GLY A 89 -13.00 -12.68 -1.79
CA GLY A 89 -12.64 -13.06 -0.41
C GLY A 89 -13.02 -14.49 -0.05
N ARG A 90 -14.12 -15.01 -0.61
CA ARG A 90 -14.57 -16.40 -0.42
C ARG A 90 -13.56 -17.45 -0.93
N ASP A 91 -12.69 -17.06 -1.85
CA ASP A 91 -11.70 -17.96 -2.45
C ASP A 91 -10.42 -18.05 -1.59
N LEU A 92 -10.31 -17.20 -0.57
CA LEU A 92 -9.21 -17.21 0.39
C LEU A 92 -9.31 -18.43 1.29
N LYS A 93 -8.40 -19.39 1.11
CA LYS A 93 -8.35 -20.62 1.90
C LYS A 93 -7.43 -20.45 3.11
N GLY A 94 -7.97 -19.92 4.21
CA GLY A 94 -7.23 -19.76 5.47
C GLY A 94 -6.34 -18.52 5.54
N PRO A 95 -5.55 -18.40 6.61
CA PRO A 95 -4.59 -17.31 6.74
C PRO A 95 -3.53 -17.34 5.64
N VAL A 96 -3.21 -16.18 5.09
CA VAL A 96 -2.17 -15.99 4.07
C VAL A 96 -1.15 -15.00 4.61
N ASP A 97 0.13 -15.39 4.62
CA ASP A 97 1.23 -14.55 5.08
C ASP A 97 1.29 -13.24 4.27
N GLY A 98 1.54 -12.14 4.97
CA GLY A 98 1.58 -10.81 4.38
C GLY A 98 0.22 -10.20 4.03
N LEU A 99 -0.86 -10.99 4.05
CA LEU A 99 -2.22 -10.52 3.76
C LEU A 99 -3.08 -10.50 5.03
N THR A 100 -3.09 -11.57 5.80
CA THR A 100 -3.98 -11.71 6.95
C THR A 100 -3.34 -11.25 8.25
N GLY A 101 -4.11 -10.58 9.09
CA GLY A 101 -3.65 -10.09 10.39
C GLY A 101 -4.78 -9.96 11.39
N ALA A 102 -4.42 -9.79 12.67
CA ALA A 102 -5.38 -9.57 13.73
C ALA A 102 -6.12 -8.23 13.56
N THR A 103 -7.35 -8.14 14.09
CA THR A 103 -8.10 -6.89 14.21
C THR A 103 -7.26 -5.79 14.86
N ARG A 104 -7.41 -4.56 14.39
CA ARG A 104 -6.65 -3.41 14.88
C ARG A 104 -7.45 -2.63 15.94
N PRO A 105 -6.78 -2.03 16.93
CA PRO A 105 -7.43 -1.13 17.88
C PRO A 105 -7.80 0.20 17.22
N VAL A 106 -8.53 1.03 17.94
CA VAL A 106 -8.73 2.44 17.59
C VAL A 106 -7.39 3.13 17.37
N GLY A 107 -7.30 3.98 16.35
CA GLY A 107 -6.11 4.74 15.99
C GLY A 107 -5.77 4.68 14.49
N GLN A 108 -4.60 5.20 14.17
CA GLN A 108 -4.05 5.26 12.81
C GLN A 108 -3.20 4.01 12.54
N HIS A 109 -3.40 3.40 11.38
CA HIS A 109 -2.68 2.18 10.97
C HIS A 109 -2.06 2.40 9.59
N ILE A 110 -0.72 2.40 9.54
CA ILE A 110 0.03 2.61 8.31
C ILE A 110 0.45 1.25 7.74
N LEU A 111 0.16 1.05 6.45
CA LEU A 111 0.64 -0.07 5.66
C LEU A 111 1.49 0.47 4.51
N LYS A 112 2.56 -0.23 4.20
CA LYS A 112 3.47 0.10 3.09
C LYS A 112 3.64 -1.10 2.19
N PHE A 113 3.59 -0.86 0.89
CA PHE A 113 3.71 -1.88 -0.14
C PHE A 113 4.70 -1.39 -1.20
N ASP A 114 5.69 -2.22 -1.45
CA ASP A 114 6.67 -2.01 -2.51
C ASP A 114 6.07 -2.45 -3.85
N ALA A 115 6.21 -1.62 -4.88
CA ALA A 115 5.75 -1.92 -6.22
C ALA A 115 6.49 -3.09 -6.89
N ALA A 116 7.75 -3.32 -6.52
CA ALA A 116 8.56 -4.39 -7.08
C ALA A 116 8.27 -5.75 -6.44
N SER A 117 7.54 -5.78 -5.33
CA SER A 117 7.28 -7.00 -4.56
C SER A 117 5.84 -7.10 -4.06
N GLY A 118 5.46 -8.29 -3.59
CA GLY A 118 4.17 -8.52 -2.98
C GLY A 118 2.96 -8.28 -3.91
N PRO A 119 1.85 -7.73 -3.38
CA PRO A 119 0.59 -7.64 -4.13
C PRO A 119 0.63 -6.65 -5.30
N LEU A 120 1.52 -5.65 -5.29
CA LEU A 120 1.61 -4.64 -6.33
C LEU A 120 2.45 -5.07 -7.53
N ALA A 121 3.37 -6.03 -7.37
CA ALA A 121 4.31 -6.46 -8.40
C ALA A 121 3.62 -6.98 -9.69
N ARG A 122 2.36 -7.41 -9.58
CA ARG A 122 1.57 -7.94 -10.70
C ARG A 122 0.47 -6.99 -11.17
N LEU A 123 0.40 -5.78 -10.59
CA LEU A 123 -0.61 -4.81 -10.94
C LEU A 123 -0.31 -4.22 -12.33
N ALA A 124 -1.16 -4.48 -13.31
CA ALA A 124 -1.02 -3.97 -14.66
C ALA A 124 -1.23 -2.44 -14.70
N PRO A 125 -0.70 -1.74 -15.71
CA PRO A 125 -1.05 -0.33 -15.92
C PRO A 125 -2.56 -0.14 -16.12
N GLY A 126 -3.16 0.82 -15.39
CA GLY A 126 -4.59 1.05 -15.48
C GLY A 126 -5.15 2.00 -14.44
N LYS A 127 -6.47 2.16 -14.46
CA LYS A 127 -7.25 2.91 -13.47
C LYS A 127 -7.83 1.94 -12.45
N TYR A 128 -7.70 2.28 -11.19
CA TYR A 128 -8.06 1.44 -10.06
C TYR A 128 -8.75 2.23 -8.96
N GLU A 129 -9.40 1.52 -8.07
CA GLU A 129 -9.86 2.04 -6.79
C GLU A 129 -9.20 1.27 -5.64
N LEU A 130 -8.60 1.99 -4.71
CA LEU A 130 -8.32 1.43 -3.39
C LEU A 130 -9.63 1.37 -2.63
N VAL A 131 -9.99 0.20 -2.11
CA VAL A 131 -11.21 0.00 -1.32
C VAL A 131 -10.84 -0.47 0.07
N VAL A 132 -11.44 0.15 1.07
CA VAL A 132 -11.36 -0.27 2.48
C VAL A 132 -12.77 -0.53 2.97
N GLU A 133 -13.08 -1.78 3.30
CA GLU A 133 -14.36 -2.18 3.89
C GLU A 133 -14.14 -2.58 5.35
N ALA A 134 -14.96 -2.04 6.24
CA ALA A 134 -14.98 -2.39 7.66
C ALA A 134 -16.37 -2.88 8.05
N VAL A 135 -16.40 -3.87 8.96
CA VAL A 135 -17.63 -4.38 9.59
C VAL A 135 -17.34 -4.66 11.06
N ARG A 136 -18.26 -4.31 11.93
CA ARG A 136 -18.12 -4.49 13.36
C ARG A 136 -19.28 -5.34 13.91
N GLU A 137 -18.97 -6.26 14.81
CA GLU A 137 -19.97 -7.02 15.58
C GLU A 137 -20.85 -6.06 16.38
N VAL A 138 -22.16 -6.31 16.37
CA VAL A 138 -23.16 -5.38 16.96
C VAL A 138 -23.03 -3.96 16.46
N GLY A 139 -22.51 -3.79 15.24
CA GLY A 139 -22.23 -2.48 14.63
C GLY A 139 -22.69 -2.39 13.18
N GLY A 140 -22.08 -1.43 12.49
CA GLY A 140 -22.37 -1.16 11.10
C GLY A 140 -21.40 -1.86 10.15
N ARG A 141 -21.57 -1.54 8.89
CA ARG A 141 -20.64 -1.82 7.81
C ARG A 141 -20.46 -0.56 6.97
N GLU A 142 -19.23 -0.32 6.57
CA GLU A 142 -18.89 0.82 5.74
C GLU A 142 -17.79 0.45 4.75
N ALA A 143 -17.80 1.07 3.59
CA ALA A 143 -16.69 0.98 2.64
C ALA A 143 -16.38 2.36 2.08
N VAL A 144 -15.10 2.70 2.00
CA VAL A 144 -14.58 3.91 1.36
C VAL A 144 -13.75 3.55 0.15
N ARG A 145 -13.67 4.45 -0.83
CA ARG A 145 -12.98 4.25 -2.11
C ARG A 145 -12.12 5.44 -2.44
N ILE A 146 -10.92 5.18 -2.94
CA ILE A 146 -9.98 6.21 -3.40
C ILE A 146 -9.52 5.83 -4.81
N PRO A 147 -9.92 6.57 -5.86
CA PRO A 147 -9.48 6.31 -7.22
C PRO A 147 -8.02 6.68 -7.41
N PHE A 148 -7.29 5.88 -8.21
CA PHE A 148 -5.91 6.16 -8.60
C PHE A 148 -5.57 5.52 -9.94
N GLU A 149 -4.45 5.94 -10.52
CA GLU A 149 -3.87 5.32 -11.72
C GLU A 149 -2.54 4.66 -11.38
N TRP A 150 -2.26 3.54 -12.02
CA TRP A 150 -1.03 2.77 -11.85
C TRP A 150 -0.37 2.48 -13.22
N PRO A 151 0.97 2.52 -13.35
CA PRO A 151 1.92 3.09 -12.39
C PRO A 151 1.81 4.63 -12.32
N VAL A 152 2.23 5.19 -11.19
CA VAL A 152 2.21 6.65 -11.03
C VAL A 152 3.42 7.29 -11.73
N LYS A 153 3.17 8.41 -12.43
CA LYS A 153 4.23 9.19 -13.11
C LYS A 153 4.93 10.22 -12.21
N GLY A 154 4.44 10.39 -11.00
CA GLY A 154 4.91 11.30 -9.97
C GLY A 154 4.15 11.07 -8.68
N ALA A 155 4.60 11.66 -7.57
CA ALA A 155 3.93 11.50 -6.28
C ALA A 155 2.45 11.91 -6.37
N LYS A 156 1.56 11.04 -5.90
CA LYS A 156 0.11 11.25 -5.86
C LYS A 156 -0.42 10.98 -4.46
N GLN A 157 -1.47 11.69 -4.11
CA GLN A 157 -2.19 11.49 -2.86
C GLN A 157 -3.68 11.44 -3.14
N GLY A 158 -4.37 10.58 -2.40
CA GLY A 158 -5.82 10.48 -2.38
C GLY A 158 -6.30 10.31 -0.95
N ALA A 159 -7.52 10.74 -0.66
CA ALA A 159 -8.12 10.56 0.66
C ALA A 159 -9.62 10.34 0.54
N ALA A 160 -10.15 9.59 1.51
CA ALA A 160 -11.56 9.43 1.74
C ALA A 160 -11.82 9.40 3.24
N ARG A 161 -13.07 9.59 3.67
CA ARG A 161 -13.44 9.53 5.08
C ARG A 161 -14.72 8.74 5.22
N GLY A 162 -14.71 7.82 6.14
CA GLY A 162 -15.91 7.14 6.59
C GLY A 162 -16.71 8.00 7.58
N THR A 163 -17.93 7.57 7.86
CA THR A 163 -18.86 8.25 8.76
C THR A 163 -19.42 7.34 9.85
N LYS A 164 -19.06 6.04 9.80
CA LYS A 164 -19.62 5.00 10.68
C LYS A 164 -18.52 4.15 11.33
N GLU A 165 -17.88 3.29 10.55
CA GLU A 165 -16.93 2.29 11.04
C GLU A 165 -15.47 2.64 10.68
N LEU A 166 -15.27 3.58 9.76
CA LEU A 166 -13.98 4.08 9.30
C LEU A 166 -13.85 5.58 9.59
N GLY A 167 -12.66 6.00 9.96
CA GLY A 167 -12.26 7.39 10.03
C GLY A 167 -11.66 7.86 8.70
N ALA A 168 -10.55 8.60 8.77
CA ALA A 168 -9.82 9.03 7.60
C ALA A 168 -9.06 7.84 6.97
N VAL A 169 -9.10 7.76 5.65
CA VAL A 169 -8.27 6.85 4.86
C VAL A 169 -7.47 7.69 3.88
N ALA A 170 -6.15 7.57 3.92
CA ALA A 170 -5.26 8.35 3.06
C ALA A 170 -4.31 7.41 2.31
N LEU A 171 -4.21 7.63 1.01
CA LEU A 171 -3.34 6.91 0.08
C LEU A 171 -2.24 7.85 -0.39
N LYS A 172 -0.98 7.40 -0.32
CA LYS A 172 0.16 8.05 -0.96
C LYS A 172 0.82 7.06 -1.92
N LEU A 173 1.14 7.55 -3.10
CA LEU A 173 1.81 6.79 -4.16
C LEU A 173 3.06 7.56 -4.56
N ASN A 174 4.21 6.91 -4.46
CA ASN A 174 5.49 7.44 -4.90
C ASN A 174 5.99 6.59 -6.09
N PRO A 175 6.58 7.22 -7.13
CA PRO A 175 7.17 6.50 -8.27
C PRO A 175 8.48 5.82 -7.92
#